data_1f4a88de2dbf39d4cdc07311df7ae116
#
_entry.id   1f4a88de2dbf39d4cdc07311df7ae116
#
_cell.length_a   1.000
_cell.length_b   1.000
_cell.length_c   1.000
_cell.angle_alpha   90.00
_cell.angle_beta   90.00
_cell.angle_gamma   90.00
#
_symmetry.space_group_name_H-M   'P 1'
#
loop_
_entity.id
_entity.type
_entity.pdbx_description
1 polymer ?
#
loop_
_entity_poly.entity_id
_entity_poly.type
_entity_poly.pdbx_seq_one_letter_code
_entity_poly.pdbx_strand_id
1 'polypeptide(L)'
;DKFNLREDIQFNTAVKSAHWDPGSSRWLISTDQGDQLSAQYFVSCAGMLSAPVAPPFPGHKTFKGKIAHTARWPREGIDLKGKRVGVIGTGATGIQVIQTIAEQVSELKVFQRTAQYAVPMRNYAFDDAERKAWRDKYPELRETVQHSFVGFDFDLLEESYYDLSPE
;
A
#
# COMPACT_ATOMS: atom_id res chain seq x y z
N ASP A 1 -24.74 7.39 0.52
CA ASP A 1 -24.16 6.05 0.55
C ASP A 1 -25.06 5.09 -0.24
N LYS A 2 -24.64 4.66 -1.44
CA LYS A 2 -25.49 3.90 -2.39
C LYS A 2 -25.93 2.53 -1.83
N PHE A 3 -25.12 1.93 -0.95
CA PHE A 3 -25.34 0.57 -0.48
C PHE A 3 -25.53 0.48 1.05
N ASN A 4 -25.56 1.60 1.75
CA ASN A 4 -25.72 1.69 3.21
C ASN A 4 -24.82 0.73 4.02
N LEU A 5 -23.61 0.48 3.55
CA LEU A 5 -22.68 -0.52 4.11
C LEU A 5 -22.30 -0.29 5.56
N ARG A 6 -22.47 0.94 6.07
CA ARG A 6 -22.04 1.27 7.45
C ARG A 6 -22.83 0.51 8.51
N GLU A 7 -24.07 0.13 8.25
CA GLU A 7 -24.89 -0.62 9.20
C GLU A 7 -24.39 -2.03 9.41
N ASP A 8 -23.71 -2.60 8.40
CA ASP A 8 -23.17 -3.96 8.43
C ASP A 8 -21.71 -4.00 8.92
N ILE A 9 -21.11 -2.86 9.27
CA ILE A 9 -19.72 -2.77 9.71
C ILE A 9 -19.64 -2.47 11.19
N GLN A 10 -19.05 -3.38 11.95
CA GLN A 10 -18.69 -3.14 13.35
C GLN A 10 -17.33 -2.44 13.42
N PHE A 11 -17.35 -1.12 13.68
CA PHE A 11 -16.14 -0.32 13.80
C PHE A 11 -15.44 -0.51 15.14
N ASN A 12 -14.15 -0.14 15.19
CA ASN A 12 -13.30 -0.21 16.40
C ASN A 12 -13.25 -1.62 17.01
N THR A 13 -13.41 -2.63 16.20
CA THR A 13 -13.44 -4.04 16.60
C THR A 13 -12.46 -4.84 15.75
N ALA A 14 -11.51 -5.48 16.40
CA ALA A 14 -10.53 -6.33 15.73
C ALA A 14 -10.84 -7.81 15.97
N VAL A 15 -10.80 -8.60 14.90
CA VAL A 15 -10.87 -10.07 15.03
C VAL A 15 -9.58 -10.57 15.65
N LYS A 16 -9.68 -11.27 16.78
CA LYS A 16 -8.56 -11.88 17.50
C LYS A 16 -8.25 -13.28 17.02
N SER A 17 -9.29 -14.04 16.75
CA SER A 17 -9.16 -15.40 16.24
C SER A 17 -10.35 -15.80 15.39
N ALA A 18 -10.13 -16.69 14.45
CA ALA A 18 -11.16 -17.38 13.70
C ALA A 18 -10.73 -18.85 13.58
N HIS A 19 -11.52 -19.76 14.14
CA HIS A 19 -11.27 -21.20 14.17
C HIS A 19 -12.41 -21.94 13.49
N TRP A 20 -12.06 -22.86 12.61
CA TRP A 20 -13.05 -23.76 12.02
C TRP A 20 -13.41 -24.86 13.03
N ASP A 21 -14.69 -25.03 13.28
CA ASP A 21 -15.22 -26.13 14.08
C ASP A 21 -15.85 -27.16 13.15
N PRO A 22 -15.21 -28.34 13.00
CA PRO A 22 -15.74 -29.39 12.14
C PRO A 22 -17.02 -30.03 12.70
N GLY A 23 -17.26 -29.95 14.00
CA GLY A 23 -18.46 -30.52 14.64
C GLY A 23 -19.73 -29.77 14.26
N SER A 24 -19.65 -28.43 14.20
CA SER A 24 -20.77 -27.58 13.79
C SER A 24 -20.70 -27.14 12.33
N SER A 25 -19.59 -27.40 11.62
CA SER A 25 -19.30 -26.88 10.27
C SER A 25 -19.40 -25.36 10.21
N ARG A 26 -18.84 -24.67 11.18
CA ARG A 26 -18.88 -23.21 11.29
C ARG A 26 -17.54 -22.63 11.73
N TRP A 27 -17.32 -21.39 11.39
CA TRP A 27 -16.26 -20.58 11.92
C TRP A 27 -16.67 -20.00 13.27
N LEU A 28 -15.84 -20.21 14.28
CA LEU A 28 -15.96 -19.58 15.60
C LEU A 28 -14.97 -18.41 15.64
N ILE A 29 -15.49 -17.19 15.78
CA ILE A 29 -14.74 -15.95 15.66
C ILE A 29 -14.82 -15.21 16.99
N SER A 30 -13.67 -14.75 17.50
CA SER A 30 -13.62 -13.88 18.68
C SER A 30 -13.04 -12.51 18.34
N THR A 31 -13.55 -11.48 19.03
CA THR A 31 -13.11 -10.08 18.85
C THR A 31 -12.34 -9.58 20.07
N ASP A 32 -11.68 -8.44 19.91
CA ASP A 32 -11.01 -7.72 21.01
C ASP A 32 -12.01 -7.06 21.97
N GLN A 33 -13.27 -6.93 21.57
CA GLN A 33 -14.37 -6.44 22.42
C GLN A 33 -15.01 -7.54 23.25
N GLY A 34 -14.58 -8.80 23.07
CA GLY A 34 -15.11 -9.96 23.79
C GLY A 34 -16.28 -10.66 23.10
N ASP A 35 -16.68 -10.22 21.91
CA ASP A 35 -17.74 -10.85 21.14
C ASP A 35 -17.32 -12.26 20.71
N GLN A 36 -18.30 -13.17 20.68
CA GLN A 36 -18.18 -14.50 20.13
C GLN A 36 -19.20 -14.65 19.00
N LEU A 37 -18.72 -14.87 17.80
CA LEU A 37 -19.54 -14.95 16.59
C LEU A 37 -19.41 -16.34 15.97
N SER A 38 -20.47 -16.79 15.31
CA SER A 38 -20.47 -18.04 14.55
C SER A 38 -20.93 -17.77 13.13
N ALA A 39 -20.11 -18.12 12.14
CA ALA A 39 -20.38 -17.89 10.74
C ALA A 39 -20.17 -19.15 9.90
N GLN A 40 -20.98 -19.33 8.87
CA GLN A 40 -20.80 -20.41 7.90
C GLN A 40 -19.59 -20.13 6.99
N TYR A 41 -19.39 -18.87 6.64
CA TYR A 41 -18.27 -18.42 5.82
C TYR A 41 -17.48 -17.35 6.56
N PHE A 42 -16.16 -17.38 6.41
CA PHE A 42 -15.24 -16.35 6.90
C PHE A 42 -14.37 -15.87 5.73
N VAL A 43 -14.49 -14.59 5.39
CA VAL A 43 -13.71 -13.96 4.32
C VAL A 43 -12.76 -12.95 4.91
N SER A 44 -11.45 -13.21 4.82
CA SER A 44 -10.43 -12.29 5.30
C SER A 44 -10.05 -11.29 4.22
N CYS A 45 -10.29 -10.02 4.48
CA CYS A 45 -9.90 -8.90 3.63
C CYS A 45 -8.84 -8.01 4.30
N ALA A 46 -8.00 -8.59 5.17
CA ALA A 46 -7.03 -7.86 5.99
C ALA A 46 -5.92 -7.16 5.18
N GLY A 47 -5.66 -7.60 3.95
CA GLY A 47 -4.56 -7.11 3.13
C GLY A 47 -3.19 -7.62 3.61
N MET A 48 -2.21 -7.60 2.72
CA MET A 48 -0.86 -8.09 3.01
C MET A 48 0.05 -7.06 3.69
N LEU A 49 -0.30 -5.78 3.70
CA LEU A 49 0.52 -4.68 4.22
C LEU A 49 -0.03 -4.07 5.51
N SER A 50 -1.04 -4.68 6.13
CA SER A 50 -1.70 -4.14 7.32
C SER A 50 -0.84 -4.19 8.59
N ALA A 51 0.10 -5.12 8.68
CA ALA A 51 0.99 -5.29 9.81
C ALA A 51 2.41 -4.80 9.47
N PRO A 52 2.83 -3.62 9.96
CA PRO A 52 4.17 -3.12 9.71
C PRO A 52 5.21 -3.94 10.48
N VAL A 53 6.28 -4.31 9.80
CA VAL A 53 7.43 -4.96 10.40
C VAL A 53 8.45 -3.89 10.78
N ALA A 54 8.79 -3.83 12.07
CA ALA A 54 9.89 -2.98 12.50
C ALA A 54 11.22 -3.61 12.06
N PRO A 55 12.05 -2.92 11.27
CA PRO A 55 13.31 -3.48 10.84
C PRO A 55 14.25 -3.67 12.05
N PRO A 56 14.97 -4.81 12.12
CA PRO A 56 15.82 -5.14 13.26
C PRO A 56 17.18 -4.44 13.16
N PHE A 57 17.21 -3.11 13.04
CA PHE A 57 18.46 -2.37 13.01
C PHE A 57 19.04 -2.24 14.42
N PRO A 58 20.30 -2.67 14.65
CA PRO A 58 20.98 -2.39 15.90
C PRO A 58 21.02 -0.89 16.19
N GLY A 59 20.77 -0.51 17.43
CA GLY A 59 20.85 0.89 17.85
C GLY A 59 19.60 1.75 17.59
N HIS A 60 18.57 1.24 16.92
CA HIS A 60 17.35 2.04 16.65
C HIS A 60 16.71 2.59 17.94
N LYS A 61 16.76 1.85 19.04
CA LYS A 61 16.22 2.27 20.35
C LYS A 61 17.07 3.35 21.05
N THR A 62 18.32 3.51 20.66
CA THR A 62 19.27 4.48 21.25
C THR A 62 19.43 5.73 20.39
N PHE A 63 18.81 5.77 19.21
CA PHE A 63 18.81 6.95 18.36
C PHE A 63 18.13 8.13 19.06
N LYS A 64 18.79 9.28 19.05
CA LYS A 64 18.32 10.47 19.76
C LYS A 64 17.34 11.32 18.96
N GLY A 65 17.24 11.08 17.65
CA GLY A 65 16.29 11.77 16.78
C GLY A 65 14.92 11.09 16.74
N LYS A 66 13.98 11.70 16.03
CA LYS A 66 12.66 11.10 15.77
C LYS A 66 12.80 9.98 14.75
N ILE A 67 12.19 8.83 15.04
CA ILE A 67 12.06 7.70 14.10
C ILE A 67 10.59 7.57 13.74
N ALA A 68 10.30 7.45 12.46
CA ALA A 68 8.97 7.18 11.95
C ALA A 68 8.99 6.02 10.97
N HIS A 69 7.97 5.18 11.03
CA HIS A 69 7.71 4.14 10.04
C HIS A 69 6.54 4.59 9.16
N THR A 70 6.67 4.49 7.84
CA THR A 70 5.67 5.00 6.89
C THR A 70 4.28 4.41 7.08
N ALA A 71 4.18 3.13 7.47
CA ALA A 71 2.90 2.49 7.80
C ALA A 71 2.28 2.98 9.14
N ARG A 72 3.02 3.76 9.92
CA ARG A 72 2.58 4.35 11.20
C ARG A 72 2.88 5.84 11.23
N TRP A 73 2.73 6.50 10.08
CA TRP A 73 2.93 7.95 10.01
C TRP A 73 1.91 8.67 10.89
N PRO A 74 2.35 9.60 11.74
CA PRO A 74 1.43 10.36 12.59
C PRO A 74 0.40 11.11 11.76
N ARG A 75 -0.85 11.12 12.20
CA ARG A 75 -1.95 11.81 11.48
C ARG A 75 -1.73 13.32 11.40
N GLU A 76 -1.10 13.89 12.40
CA GLU A 76 -0.71 15.31 12.49
C GLU A 76 0.50 15.64 11.58
N GLY A 77 1.12 14.63 10.98
CA GLY A 77 2.32 14.77 10.18
C GLY A 77 3.60 14.91 11.01
N ILE A 78 4.70 15.14 10.32
CA ILE A 78 6.02 15.40 10.94
C ILE A 78 6.59 16.66 10.28
N ASP A 79 6.91 17.66 11.08
CA ASP A 79 7.66 18.82 10.59
C ASP A 79 9.10 18.40 10.25
N LEU A 80 9.39 18.40 8.95
CA LEU A 80 10.69 18.04 8.39
C LEU A 80 11.45 19.26 7.85
N LYS A 81 10.84 20.45 7.88
CA LYS A 81 11.42 21.65 7.29
C LYS A 81 12.77 21.97 7.92
N GLY A 82 13.81 22.06 7.11
CA GLY A 82 15.17 22.38 7.54
C GLY A 82 15.83 21.31 8.40
N LYS A 83 15.26 20.13 8.54
CA LYS A 83 15.86 19.01 9.32
C LYS A 83 16.82 18.19 8.46
N ARG A 84 17.75 17.50 9.11
CA ARG A 84 18.52 16.44 8.47
C ARG A 84 17.74 15.13 8.60
N VAL A 85 17.43 14.50 7.47
CA VAL A 85 16.59 13.32 7.41
C VAL A 85 17.31 12.15 6.75
N GLY A 86 17.23 10.98 7.38
CA GLY A 86 17.66 9.71 6.81
C GLY A 86 16.44 8.89 6.38
N VAL A 87 16.43 8.41 5.14
CA VAL A 87 15.42 7.46 4.64
C VAL A 87 16.10 6.11 4.43
N ILE A 88 15.57 5.07 5.05
CA ILE A 88 16.08 3.71 4.93
C ILE A 88 15.15 2.91 4.02
N GLY A 89 15.68 2.49 2.89
CA GLY A 89 14.96 1.74 1.85
C GLY A 89 14.52 2.59 0.67
N THR A 90 14.56 1.98 -0.50
CA THR A 90 14.21 2.57 -1.80
C THR A 90 13.17 1.73 -2.54
N GLY A 91 12.33 0.99 -1.84
CA GLY A 91 11.11 0.42 -2.40
C GLY A 91 10.10 1.51 -2.75
N ALA A 92 8.95 1.14 -3.31
CA ALA A 92 7.93 2.09 -3.78
C ALA A 92 7.59 3.18 -2.76
N THR A 93 7.39 2.82 -1.50
CA THR A 93 7.11 3.78 -0.42
C THR A 93 8.31 4.72 -0.16
N GLY A 94 9.54 4.18 -0.14
CA GLY A 94 10.75 4.98 0.07
C GLY A 94 10.94 6.02 -1.01
N ILE A 95 10.77 5.66 -2.27
CA ILE A 95 10.87 6.58 -3.42
C ILE A 95 9.83 7.72 -3.30
N GLN A 96 8.58 7.42 -2.96
CA GLN A 96 7.55 8.44 -2.80
C GLN A 96 7.84 9.40 -1.65
N VAL A 97 8.35 8.89 -0.52
CA VAL A 97 8.79 9.74 0.60
C VAL A 97 9.94 10.65 0.18
N ILE A 98 10.99 10.09 -0.46
CA ILE A 98 12.16 10.83 -0.91
C ILE A 98 11.74 12.02 -1.80
N GLN A 99 10.92 11.77 -2.81
CA GLN A 99 10.42 12.81 -3.72
C GLN A 99 9.65 13.90 -2.98
N THR A 100 8.82 13.51 -2.00
CA THR A 100 7.96 14.44 -1.27
C THR A 100 8.75 15.35 -0.35
N ILE A 101 9.82 14.86 0.28
CA ILE A 101 10.52 15.60 1.33
C ILE A 101 11.81 16.28 0.86
N ALA A 102 12.33 15.93 -0.32
CA ALA A 102 13.65 16.38 -0.79
C ALA A 102 13.83 17.90 -0.76
N GLU A 103 12.79 18.65 -1.13
CA GLU A 103 12.81 20.11 -1.17
C GLU A 103 12.55 20.77 0.20
N GLN A 104 12.12 20.00 1.20
CA GLN A 104 11.72 20.52 2.51
C GLN A 104 12.85 20.43 3.54
N VAL A 105 13.72 19.44 3.40
CA VAL A 105 14.75 19.12 4.38
C VAL A 105 16.07 19.88 4.08
N SER A 106 16.89 20.09 5.11
CA SER A 106 18.21 20.70 4.91
C SER A 106 19.24 19.71 4.38
N GLU A 107 19.09 18.45 4.69
CA GLU A 107 19.94 17.35 4.21
C GLU A 107 19.12 16.07 4.14
N LEU A 108 19.19 15.35 3.02
CA LEU A 108 18.57 14.06 2.82
C LEU A 108 19.63 12.99 2.59
N LYS A 109 19.66 11.99 3.47
CA LYS A 109 20.49 10.79 3.29
C LYS A 109 19.60 9.59 3.01
N VAL A 110 19.86 8.91 1.91
CA VAL A 110 19.12 7.70 1.51
C VAL A 110 20.03 6.48 1.69
N PHE A 111 19.54 5.50 2.43
CA PHE A 111 20.23 4.25 2.68
C PHE A 111 19.58 3.14 1.86
N GLN A 112 20.30 2.65 0.88
CA GLN A 112 19.86 1.62 -0.05
C GLN A 112 20.72 0.38 0.08
N ARG A 113 20.10 -0.79 0.23
CA ARG A 113 20.80 -2.08 0.20
C ARG A 113 20.83 -2.65 -1.21
N THR A 114 19.69 -2.67 -1.87
CA THR A 114 19.50 -3.22 -3.21
C THR A 114 18.91 -2.14 -4.10
N ALA A 115 19.51 -1.94 -5.26
CA ALA A 115 19.00 -1.00 -6.24
C ALA A 115 17.58 -1.36 -6.68
N GLN A 116 16.74 -0.35 -6.86
CA GLN A 116 15.40 -0.47 -7.42
C GLN A 116 15.34 0.34 -8.70
N TYR A 117 14.73 -0.22 -9.72
CA TYR A 117 14.46 0.51 -10.94
C TYR A 117 13.25 1.41 -10.76
N ALA A 118 13.40 2.67 -11.09
CA ALA A 118 12.33 3.66 -11.04
C ALA A 118 12.39 4.52 -12.30
N VAL A 119 11.25 4.77 -12.89
CA VAL A 119 11.09 5.63 -14.06
C VAL A 119 10.16 6.79 -13.73
N PRO A 120 10.33 7.96 -14.40
CA PRO A 120 9.42 9.08 -14.20
C PRO A 120 7.99 8.68 -14.61
N MET A 121 7.04 8.83 -13.70
CA MET A 121 5.63 8.50 -13.95
C MET A 121 4.95 9.49 -14.90
N ARG A 122 5.54 10.67 -15.13
CA ARG A 122 4.99 11.76 -15.96
C ARG A 122 3.55 12.11 -15.58
N ASN A 123 3.26 12.08 -14.28
CA ASN A 123 1.93 12.36 -13.78
C ASN A 123 1.51 13.81 -14.04
N TYR A 124 0.28 14.02 -14.50
CA TYR A 124 -0.29 15.34 -14.77
C TYR A 124 -1.79 15.35 -14.42
N ALA A 125 -2.35 16.55 -14.32
CA ALA A 125 -3.77 16.70 -14.07
C ALA A 125 -4.56 16.53 -15.38
N PHE A 126 -5.53 15.63 -15.40
CA PHE A 126 -6.45 15.49 -16.53
C PHE A 126 -7.41 16.68 -16.62
N ASP A 127 -7.63 17.16 -17.82
CA ASP A 127 -8.76 18.05 -18.12
C ASP A 127 -10.09 17.27 -18.22
N ASP A 128 -11.19 17.97 -18.42
CA ASP A 128 -12.52 17.34 -18.45
C ASP A 128 -12.74 16.51 -19.72
N ALA A 129 -12.11 16.86 -20.84
CA ALA A 129 -12.19 16.11 -22.08
C ALA A 129 -11.45 14.79 -21.97
N GLU A 130 -10.23 14.80 -21.38
CA GLU A 130 -9.44 13.63 -21.10
C GLU A 130 -10.15 12.69 -20.10
N ARG A 131 -10.73 13.26 -19.02
CA ARG A 131 -11.53 12.47 -18.07
C ARG A 131 -12.71 11.78 -18.72
N LYS A 132 -13.38 12.49 -19.65
CA LYS A 132 -14.48 11.90 -20.41
C LYS A 132 -13.98 10.78 -21.31
N ALA A 133 -12.91 11.01 -22.06
CA ALA A 133 -12.33 10.02 -22.95
C ALA A 133 -11.93 8.73 -22.20
N TRP A 134 -11.33 8.87 -21.01
CA TRP A 134 -11.01 7.72 -20.15
C TRP A 134 -12.26 6.98 -19.68
N ARG A 135 -13.34 7.70 -19.27
CA ARG A 135 -14.59 7.05 -18.86
C ARG A 135 -15.24 6.28 -20.01
N ASP A 136 -15.18 6.81 -21.22
CA ASP A 136 -15.73 6.16 -22.41
C ASP A 136 -14.99 4.85 -22.73
N LYS A 137 -13.70 4.75 -22.37
CA LYS A 137 -12.84 3.55 -22.53
C LYS A 137 -12.96 2.53 -21.38
N TYR A 138 -13.62 2.84 -20.27
CA TYR A 138 -13.68 1.93 -19.13
C TYR A 138 -14.21 0.52 -19.42
N PRO A 139 -15.21 0.32 -20.29
CA PRO A 139 -15.65 -1.04 -20.62
C PRO A 139 -14.55 -1.87 -21.27
N GLU A 140 -13.82 -1.29 -22.23
CA GLU A 140 -12.69 -1.93 -22.92
C GLU A 140 -11.52 -2.21 -21.97
N LEU A 141 -11.13 -1.20 -21.18
CA LEU A 141 -10.08 -1.35 -20.16
C LEU A 141 -10.41 -2.45 -19.15
N ARG A 142 -11.66 -2.55 -18.73
CA ARG A 142 -12.11 -3.57 -17.80
C ARG A 142 -11.95 -4.97 -18.39
N GLU A 143 -12.31 -5.14 -19.66
CA GLU A 143 -12.12 -6.40 -20.39
C GLU A 143 -10.65 -6.77 -20.47
N THR A 144 -9.78 -5.83 -20.87
CA THR A 144 -8.33 -6.02 -20.92
C THR A 144 -7.77 -6.41 -19.56
N VAL A 145 -8.10 -5.67 -18.51
CA VAL A 145 -7.63 -5.91 -17.14
C VAL A 145 -8.06 -7.27 -16.60
N GLN A 146 -9.28 -7.71 -16.91
CA GLN A 146 -9.78 -9.03 -16.45
C GLN A 146 -9.04 -10.21 -17.10
N HIS A 147 -8.49 -10.02 -18.28
CA HIS A 147 -7.80 -11.08 -19.04
C HIS A 147 -6.27 -10.93 -19.06
N SER A 148 -5.75 -9.82 -18.52
CA SER A 148 -4.30 -9.57 -18.47
C SER A 148 -3.64 -10.22 -17.25
N PHE A 149 -2.33 -10.39 -17.34
CA PHE A 149 -1.52 -10.86 -16.22
C PHE A 149 -1.59 -9.85 -15.05
N VAL A 150 -2.01 -10.30 -13.88
CA VAL A 150 -2.09 -9.51 -12.62
C VAL A 150 -3.03 -8.29 -12.69
N GLY A 151 -3.88 -8.16 -13.71
CA GLY A 151 -4.86 -7.07 -13.80
C GLY A 151 -4.27 -5.74 -14.27
N PHE A 152 -3.25 -5.75 -15.09
CA PHE A 152 -2.71 -4.55 -15.74
C PHE A 152 -3.45 -4.26 -17.06
N ASP A 153 -3.45 -2.99 -17.47
CA ASP A 153 -4.02 -2.50 -18.71
C ASP A 153 -3.01 -2.49 -19.89
N PHE A 154 -1.94 -3.23 -19.75
CA PHE A 154 -0.90 -3.40 -20.77
C PHE A 154 -0.45 -4.86 -20.85
N ASP A 155 -0.01 -5.27 -22.00
CA ASP A 155 0.58 -6.58 -22.23
C ASP A 155 2.06 -6.59 -21.84
N LEU A 156 2.53 -7.76 -21.39
CA LEU A 156 3.95 -7.98 -21.18
C LEU A 156 4.61 -8.07 -22.56
N LEU A 157 5.75 -7.42 -22.73
CA LEU A 157 6.57 -7.58 -23.92
C LEU A 157 7.07 -9.02 -23.99
N GLU A 158 6.88 -9.67 -25.11
CA GLU A 158 7.43 -11.02 -25.37
C GLU A 158 8.95 -10.96 -25.66
N GLU A 159 9.43 -9.79 -26.07
CA GLU A 159 10.83 -9.55 -26.40
C GLU A 159 11.66 -9.31 -25.13
N SER A 160 12.85 -9.91 -25.11
CA SER A 160 13.81 -9.68 -24.03
C SER A 160 14.31 -8.23 -24.08
N TYR A 161 14.52 -7.61 -22.92
CA TYR A 161 15.15 -6.29 -22.83
C TYR A 161 16.47 -6.21 -23.61
N TYR A 162 17.23 -7.31 -23.68
CA TYR A 162 18.51 -7.36 -24.38
C TYR A 162 18.39 -7.41 -25.90
N ASP A 163 17.19 -7.68 -26.41
CA ASP A 163 16.89 -7.73 -27.85
C ASP A 163 16.32 -6.41 -28.36
N LEU A 164 15.98 -5.49 -27.43
CA LEU A 164 15.50 -4.15 -27.77
C LEU A 164 16.70 -3.27 -28.18
N SER A 165 16.60 -2.64 -29.34
CA SER A 165 17.60 -1.63 -29.75
C SER A 165 17.56 -0.43 -28.79
N PRO A 166 18.71 0.08 -28.34
CA PRO A 166 18.73 1.33 -27.59
C PRO A 166 18.29 2.48 -28.51
N GLU A 167 17.18 3.14 -28.17
CA GLU A 167 16.79 4.41 -28.75
C GLU A 167 17.48 5.58 -28.04
#